data_867f5e5034ddfdb0679c527d9a13a718
#
_entry.id   867f5e5034ddfdb0679c527d9a13a718
#
_cell.length_a   1.000
_cell.length_b   1.000
_cell.length_c   1.000
_cell.angle_alpha   90.00
_cell.angle_beta   90.00
_cell.angle_gamma   90.00
#
_symmetry.space_group_name_H-M   'P 1'
#
loop_
_entity.id
_entity.type
_entity.pdbx_description
1 polymer ?
#
loop_
_entity_poly.entity_id
_entity_poly.type
_entity_poly.pdbx_seq_one_letter_code
_entity_poly.pdbx_strand_id
1 'polypeptide(L)' 'MARWEVEVIFEPTGDYMNFEYETDNEDEDSIFNEISNQLSIVPNLIEKNEED' A
#
# COMPACT_ATOMS: atom_id res chain seq x y z
N MET A 1 -6.79 6.52 20.08
CA MET A 1 -6.75 5.76 18.82
C MET A 1 -6.50 6.71 17.66
N ALA A 2 -5.53 6.39 16.84
CA ALA A 2 -5.18 7.24 15.72
C ALA A 2 -5.76 6.66 14.42
N ARG A 3 -6.14 7.54 13.51
CA ARG A 3 -6.63 7.15 12.19
C ARG A 3 -5.67 7.72 11.16
N TRP A 4 -5.13 6.84 10.37
CA TRP A 4 -4.14 7.21 9.36
C TRP A 4 -4.71 7.01 7.97
N GLU A 5 -4.42 7.95 7.10
CA GLU A 5 -4.77 7.83 5.70
C GLU A 5 -3.52 7.32 4.99
N VAL A 6 -3.64 6.14 4.39
CA VAL A 6 -2.49 5.45 3.81
C VAL A 6 -2.64 5.40 2.29
N GLU A 7 -1.58 5.78 1.61
CA GLU A 7 -1.53 5.75 0.16
C GLU A 7 -0.40 4.84 -0.28
N VAL A 8 -0.71 3.89 -1.17
CA VAL A 8 0.27 2.98 -1.74
C VAL A 8 0.37 3.28 -3.23
N ILE A 9 1.59 3.54 -3.69
CA ILE A 9 1.84 3.95 -5.06
C ILE A 9 2.71 2.92 -5.76
N PHE A 10 2.30 2.53 -6.96
CA PHE A 10 3.12 1.73 -7.85
C PHE A 10 3.79 2.69 -8.84
N GLU A 11 5.04 3.03 -8.56
CA GLU A 11 5.75 4.09 -9.27
C GLU A 11 5.89 3.89 -10.79
N PRO A 12 6.16 2.67 -11.28
CA PRO A 12 6.33 2.49 -12.73
C PRO A 12 5.16 2.97 -13.58
N THR A 13 3.94 2.85 -13.07
CA THR A 13 2.75 3.27 -13.81
C THR A 13 2.06 4.48 -13.19
N GLY A 14 2.38 4.79 -11.94
CA GLY A 14 1.71 5.84 -11.22
C GLY A 14 0.37 5.42 -10.63
N ASP A 15 0.06 4.15 -10.69
CA ASP A 15 -1.16 3.63 -10.07
C ASP A 15 -1.07 3.73 -8.57
N TYR A 16 -2.19 3.97 -7.93
CA TYR A 16 -2.20 4.09 -6.49
C TYR A 16 -3.53 3.60 -5.92
N MET A 17 -3.50 3.29 -4.64
CA MET A 17 -4.70 3.04 -3.87
C MET A 17 -4.53 3.68 -2.51
N ASN A 18 -5.63 4.02 -1.87
CA ASN A 18 -5.58 4.57 -0.53
C ASN A 18 -6.68 3.97 0.34
N PHE A 19 -6.42 3.97 1.64
CA PHE A 19 -7.33 3.42 2.60
C PHE A 19 -7.08 4.06 3.95
N GLU A 20 -8.02 3.88 4.88
CA GLU A 20 -7.87 4.36 6.23
C GLU A 20 -7.45 3.20 7.14
N TYR A 21 -6.51 3.49 8.03
CA TYR A 21 -6.00 2.51 8.96
C TYR A 21 -6.12 3.08 10.38
N GLU A 22 -6.80 2.37 11.24
CA GLU A 22 -6.96 2.77 12.64
C GLU A 22 -6.07 1.92 13.52
N THR A 23 -5.34 2.58 14.43
CA THR A 23 -4.42 1.90 15.32
C THR A 23 -4.22 2.76 16.56
N ASP A 24 -3.78 2.12 17.63
CA ASP A 24 -3.43 2.81 18.86
C ASP A 24 -2.07 3.51 18.75
N ASN A 25 -1.32 3.18 17.74
CA ASN A 25 0.02 3.74 17.54
C ASN A 25 -0.09 5.12 16.90
N GLU A 26 0.55 6.10 17.51
CA GLU A 26 0.51 7.48 17.02
C GLU A 26 1.86 7.95 16.49
N ASP A 27 2.85 7.06 16.46
CA ASP A 27 4.17 7.39 15.95
C ASP A 27 4.26 7.08 14.45
N GLU A 28 4.50 8.10 13.66
CA GLU A 28 4.50 7.99 12.21
C GLU A 28 5.50 6.97 11.68
N ASP A 29 6.71 6.95 12.23
CA ASP A 29 7.73 5.99 11.79
C ASP A 29 7.34 4.57 12.11
N SER A 30 6.75 4.36 13.28
CA SER A 30 6.29 3.03 13.68
C SER A 30 5.14 2.56 12.81
N ILE A 31 4.24 3.46 12.46
CA ILE A 31 3.11 3.15 11.58
C ILE A 31 3.60 2.77 10.20
N PHE A 32 4.58 3.48 9.68
CA PHE A 32 5.14 3.14 8.37
C PHE A 32 5.69 1.72 8.37
N ASN A 33 6.45 1.36 9.40
CA ASN A 33 6.99 0.01 9.52
C ASN A 33 5.91 -1.04 9.69
N GLU A 34 4.90 -0.74 10.49
CA GLU A 34 3.80 -1.65 10.74
C GLU A 34 3.03 -1.96 9.46
N ILE A 35 2.70 -0.94 8.71
CA ILE A 35 1.97 -1.10 7.45
C ILE A 35 2.82 -1.83 6.43
N SER A 36 4.09 -1.47 6.32
CA SER A 36 5.01 -2.11 5.38
C SER A 36 5.14 -3.61 5.65
N ASN A 37 5.19 -3.99 6.92
CA ASN A 37 5.32 -5.39 7.30
C ASN A 37 4.04 -6.19 7.02
N GLN A 38 2.90 -5.55 7.07
CA GLN A 38 1.62 -6.23 6.87
C GLN A 38 1.10 -6.12 5.45
N LEU A 39 1.72 -5.28 4.64
CA LEU A 39 1.29 -5.07 3.27
C LEU A 39 1.63 -6.31 2.46
N SER A 40 0.60 -6.94 1.90
CA SER A 40 0.75 -8.12 1.08
C SER A 40 0.21 -7.81 -0.31
N ILE A 41 1.11 -7.76 -1.28
CA ILE A 41 0.73 -7.49 -2.67
C ILE A 41 0.92 -8.77 -3.45
N VAL A 42 -0.19 -9.31 -3.96
CA VAL A 42 -0.18 -10.52 -4.76
C VAL A 42 -0.58 -10.14 -6.17
N PRO A 43 0.36 -10.07 -7.11
CA PRO A 43 0.01 -9.76 -8.49
C PRO A 43 -0.76 -10.92 -9.10
N ASN A 44 -1.92 -10.61 -9.64
CA ASN A 44 -2.75 -11.59 -10.32
C ASN A 44 -2.69 -11.29 -11.80
N LEU A 45 -1.80 -11.98 -12.50
CA LEU A 45 -1.56 -11.74 -13.92
C LEU A 45 -2.58 -12.52 -14.74
N ILE A 46 -3.50 -11.79 -15.33
CA ILE A 46 -4.62 -12.38 -16.07
C ILE A 46 -4.27 -12.63 -17.52
N GLU A 47 -3.54 -11.71 -18.12
CA GLU A 47 -3.29 -11.76 -19.54
C GLU A 47 -1.95 -11.11 -19.86
N LYS A 48 -1.26 -11.68 -20.84
CA LYS A 48 -0.03 -11.11 -21.35
C LYS A 48 -0.27 -10.59 -22.77
N ASN A 49 -0.08 -9.30 -22.94
CA ASN A 49 -0.15 -8.69 -24.26
C ASN A 49 1.26 -8.52 -24.79
N GLU A 50 1.56 -9.17 -25.90
CA GLU A 50 2.84 -9.03 -26.55
C GLU A 50 2.76 -7.97 -27.63
N GLU A 51 3.59 -6.96 -27.48
CA GLU A 51 3.73 -5.94 -28.49
C GLU A 51 5.12 -6.02 -29.10
N ASP A 52 5.16 -6.04 -30.35
CA ASP A 52 6.42 -6.08 -31.09
C ASP A 52 7.03 -4.69 -31.23
#